data_3fd83e6d020fb87a0339e92c2780d86d
#
_entry.id   3fd83e6d020fb87a0339e92c2780d86d
#
_cell.length_a   1.000
_cell.length_b   1.000
_cell.length_c   1.000
_cell.angle_alpha   90.00
_cell.angle_beta   90.00
_cell.angle_gamma   90.00
#
_symmetry.space_group_name_H-M   'P 1'
#
loop_
_entity.id
_entity.type
_entity.pdbx_description
1 polymer ?
#
loop_
_entity_poly.entity_id
_entity_poly.type
_entity_poly.pdbx_seq_one_letter_code
_entity_poly.pdbx_strand_id
1 'polypeptide(L)'
;TVGLLFCSAEPNSRYQIDEVRKALEAQGVTCEEFAFTDSNDVSSVTQKAADFSDVVYIPTDNTAASNTEAIANVLIPAGVPAVCGEEGLCRGCGVATLSISYYDLGVTTGKMAAKILKGEADISTMPVEYTDATPKYNASVCEQLGITPLDGYEAIDG
;
A
#
# COMPACT_ATOMS: atom_id res chain seq x y z
N THR A 1 0.02 -4.77 -17.80
CA THR A 1 0.87 -3.64 -17.40
C THR A 1 0.54 -3.18 -15.99
N VAL A 2 1.57 -2.86 -15.18
CA VAL A 2 1.43 -2.36 -13.81
C VAL A 2 2.11 -1.01 -13.68
N GLY A 3 1.34 0.01 -13.26
CA GLY A 3 1.87 1.30 -12.86
C GLY A 3 2.29 1.29 -11.40
N LEU A 4 3.50 1.71 -11.11
CA LEU A 4 4.06 1.80 -9.77
C LEU A 4 4.01 3.27 -9.33
N LEU A 5 2.98 3.64 -8.55
CA LEU A 5 2.69 5.03 -8.16
C LEU A 5 3.20 5.30 -6.74
N PHE A 6 4.08 6.27 -6.56
CA PHE A 6 4.70 6.53 -5.25
C PHE A 6 5.30 7.93 -5.13
N CYS A 7 5.57 8.35 -3.88
CA CYS A 7 6.31 9.57 -3.58
C CYS A 7 7.84 9.32 -3.65
N SER A 8 8.53 10.05 -4.52
CA SER A 8 9.99 9.93 -4.68
C SER A 8 10.78 10.45 -3.47
N ALA A 9 10.16 11.26 -2.62
CA ALA A 9 10.77 11.80 -1.40
C ALA A 9 10.76 10.81 -0.22
N GLU A 10 10.05 9.66 -0.34
CA GLU A 10 9.92 8.67 0.72
C GLU A 10 10.79 7.42 0.45
N PRO A 11 11.90 7.21 1.21
CA PRO A 11 12.80 6.07 0.99
C PRO A 11 12.14 4.70 1.17
N ASN A 12 11.15 4.59 2.08
CA ASN A 12 10.37 3.37 2.29
C ASN A 12 9.52 3.03 1.06
N SER A 13 8.93 4.02 0.41
CA SER A 13 8.15 3.84 -0.83
C SER A 13 9.06 3.36 -1.95
N ARG A 14 10.22 4.00 -2.14
CA ARG A 14 11.22 3.58 -3.13
C ARG A 14 11.64 2.12 -2.94
N TYR A 15 11.96 1.72 -1.71
CA TYR A 15 12.35 0.35 -1.39
C TYR A 15 11.26 -0.67 -1.78
N GLN A 16 10.00 -0.40 -1.41
CA GLN A 16 8.87 -1.28 -1.74
C GLN A 16 8.63 -1.37 -3.24
N ILE A 17 8.75 -0.26 -3.97
CA ILE A 17 8.63 -0.22 -5.44
C ILE A 17 9.69 -1.09 -6.09
N ASP A 18 10.94 -1.02 -5.66
CA ASP A 18 12.04 -1.82 -6.21
C ASP A 18 11.79 -3.32 -6.01
N GLU A 19 11.33 -3.73 -4.83
CA GLU A 19 11.05 -5.15 -4.54
C GLU A 19 9.82 -5.66 -5.31
N VAL A 20 8.75 -4.88 -5.38
CA VAL A 20 7.52 -5.25 -6.12
C VAL A 20 7.81 -5.32 -7.62
N ARG A 21 8.50 -4.33 -8.19
CA ARG A 21 8.94 -4.35 -9.60
C ARG A 21 9.68 -5.64 -9.92
N LYS A 22 10.73 -5.94 -9.16
CA LYS A 22 11.55 -7.14 -9.34
C LYS A 22 10.72 -8.42 -9.32
N ALA A 23 9.75 -8.52 -8.38
CA ALA A 23 8.88 -9.68 -8.28
C ALA A 23 7.92 -9.81 -9.48
N LEU A 24 7.35 -8.70 -9.95
CA LEU A 24 6.44 -8.66 -11.09
C LEU A 24 7.15 -8.93 -12.41
N GLU A 25 8.30 -8.30 -12.64
CA GLU A 25 9.10 -8.50 -13.86
C GLU A 25 9.63 -9.94 -13.97
N ALA A 26 9.95 -10.59 -12.84
CA ALA A 26 10.32 -12.01 -12.82
C ALA A 26 9.16 -12.94 -13.28
N GLN A 27 7.92 -12.45 -13.24
CA GLN A 27 6.73 -13.14 -13.74
C GLN A 27 6.32 -12.69 -15.16
N GLY A 28 7.12 -11.86 -15.82
CA GLY A 28 6.87 -11.35 -17.17
C GLY A 28 5.88 -10.18 -17.25
N VAL A 29 5.60 -9.54 -16.10
CA VAL A 29 4.72 -8.35 -16.04
C VAL A 29 5.52 -7.10 -16.39
N THR A 30 4.99 -6.28 -17.29
CA THR A 30 5.58 -4.98 -17.62
C THR A 30 5.24 -3.94 -16.57
N CYS A 31 6.24 -3.29 -15.99
CA CYS A 31 6.10 -2.28 -14.96
C CYS A 31 6.64 -0.92 -15.42
N GLU A 32 5.94 0.16 -15.06
CA GLU A 32 6.43 1.54 -15.25
C GLU A 32 6.24 2.34 -13.96
N GLU A 33 7.22 3.20 -13.64
CA GLU A 33 7.20 4.04 -12.45
C GLU A 33 6.55 5.39 -12.71
N PHE A 34 5.67 5.76 -11.80
CA PHE A 34 5.00 7.07 -11.76
C PHE A 34 5.27 7.71 -10.41
N ALA A 35 6.33 8.53 -10.36
CA ALA A 35 6.77 9.18 -9.14
C ALA A 35 6.27 10.61 -9.07
N PHE A 36 5.53 10.94 -8.01
CA PHE A 36 5.23 12.32 -7.63
C PHE A 36 6.20 12.79 -6.54
N THR A 37 6.34 14.09 -6.36
CA THR A 37 7.26 14.69 -5.39
C THR A 37 6.56 15.19 -4.15
N ASP A 38 5.33 15.68 -4.29
CA ASP A 38 4.48 16.19 -3.22
C ASP A 38 2.99 16.11 -3.63
N SER A 39 2.10 16.62 -2.77
CA SER A 39 0.65 16.57 -2.99
C SER A 39 0.16 17.35 -4.23
N ASN A 40 0.94 18.29 -4.77
CA ASN A 40 0.49 19.13 -5.88
C ASN A 40 0.48 18.39 -7.22
N ASP A 41 1.36 17.43 -7.39
CA ASP A 41 1.49 16.66 -8.63
C ASP A 41 0.85 15.25 -8.58
N VAL A 42 0.29 14.83 -7.43
CA VAL A 42 -0.36 13.52 -7.26
C VAL A 42 -1.39 13.24 -8.35
N SER A 43 -2.38 14.15 -8.55
CA SER A 43 -3.44 13.91 -9.54
C SER A 43 -2.91 13.79 -10.96
N SER A 44 -1.96 14.64 -11.36
CA SER A 44 -1.39 14.63 -12.71
C SER A 44 -0.52 13.41 -12.99
N VAL A 45 0.22 12.93 -11.98
CA VAL A 45 1.02 11.72 -12.08
C VAL A 45 0.14 10.47 -12.05
N THR A 46 -0.90 10.48 -11.21
CA THR A 46 -1.90 9.39 -11.19
C THR A 46 -2.61 9.25 -12.53
N GLN A 47 -2.92 10.37 -13.23
CA GLN A 47 -3.51 10.31 -14.56
C GLN A 47 -2.59 9.60 -15.57
N LYS A 48 -1.28 9.89 -15.54
CA LYS A 48 -0.31 9.20 -16.40
C LYS A 48 -0.23 7.71 -16.08
N ALA A 49 -0.30 7.35 -14.79
CA ALA A 49 -0.35 5.96 -14.39
C ALA A 49 -1.62 5.27 -14.88
N ALA A 50 -2.78 5.92 -14.80
CA ALA A 50 -4.04 5.39 -15.30
C ALA A 50 -4.04 5.19 -16.83
N ASP A 51 -3.42 6.11 -17.58
CA ASP A 51 -3.34 6.04 -19.04
C ASP A 51 -2.46 4.87 -19.53
N PHE A 52 -1.51 4.42 -18.72
CA PHE A 52 -0.58 3.34 -19.04
C PHE A 52 -1.04 1.96 -18.54
N SER A 53 -1.68 1.90 -17.37
CA SER A 53 -1.74 0.69 -16.55
C SER A 53 -3.08 -0.03 -16.65
N ASP A 54 -3.04 -1.36 -16.63
CA ASP A 54 -4.22 -2.20 -16.36
C ASP A 54 -4.52 -2.27 -14.85
N VAL A 55 -3.48 -2.07 -14.02
CA VAL A 55 -3.56 -2.02 -12.55
C VAL A 55 -2.47 -1.10 -12.01
N VAL A 56 -2.74 -0.39 -10.93
CA VAL A 56 -1.75 0.43 -10.22
C VAL A 56 -1.39 -0.21 -8.89
N TYR A 57 -0.10 -0.23 -8.55
CA TYR A 57 0.40 -0.55 -7.21
C TYR A 57 0.83 0.73 -6.50
N ILE A 58 0.39 0.90 -5.25
CA ILE A 58 0.75 2.03 -4.38
C ILE A 58 1.36 1.44 -3.10
N PRO A 59 2.65 1.71 -2.78
CA PRO A 59 3.29 1.18 -1.58
C PRO A 59 2.72 1.82 -0.30
N THR A 60 3.25 1.45 0.86
CA THR A 60 3.00 2.19 2.10
C THR A 60 3.68 3.56 2.00
N ASP A 61 2.90 4.59 1.67
CA ASP A 61 3.34 5.93 1.28
C ASP A 61 2.51 6.99 1.98
N ASN A 62 3.14 7.83 2.81
CA ASN A 62 2.42 8.82 3.62
C ASN A 62 1.79 9.93 2.79
N THR A 63 2.47 10.33 1.71
CA THR A 63 1.95 11.36 0.82
C THR A 63 0.76 10.83 0.03
N ALA A 64 0.83 9.61 -0.49
CA ALA A 64 -0.31 8.96 -1.12
C ALA A 64 -1.48 8.77 -0.15
N ALA A 65 -1.21 8.30 1.09
CA ALA A 65 -2.22 8.12 2.13
C ALA A 65 -2.96 9.42 2.50
N SER A 66 -2.27 10.55 2.43
CA SER A 66 -2.86 11.87 2.66
C SER A 66 -3.63 12.42 1.44
N ASN A 67 -3.57 11.76 0.28
CA ASN A 67 -4.15 12.19 -0.98
C ASN A 67 -5.01 11.12 -1.66
N THR A 68 -5.55 10.18 -0.91
CA THR A 68 -6.33 9.04 -1.44
C THR A 68 -7.53 9.46 -2.26
N GLU A 69 -8.21 10.56 -1.88
CA GLU A 69 -9.34 11.11 -2.64
C GLU A 69 -8.91 11.59 -4.03
N ALA A 70 -7.77 12.27 -4.12
CA ALA A 70 -7.23 12.74 -5.40
C ALA A 70 -6.87 11.56 -6.32
N ILE A 71 -6.33 10.48 -5.76
CA ILE A 71 -6.00 9.24 -6.48
C ILE A 71 -7.28 8.53 -6.93
N ALA A 72 -8.26 8.35 -6.03
CA ALA A 72 -9.54 7.71 -6.32
C ALA A 72 -10.30 8.44 -7.44
N ASN A 73 -10.32 9.79 -7.41
CA ASN A 73 -10.98 10.62 -8.40
C ASN A 73 -10.40 10.49 -9.82
N VAL A 74 -9.20 9.92 -9.95
CA VAL A 74 -8.58 9.60 -11.24
C VAL A 74 -8.76 8.12 -11.59
N LEU A 75 -8.37 7.21 -10.70
CA LEU A 75 -8.32 5.78 -11.01
C LEU A 75 -9.70 5.14 -11.18
N ILE A 76 -10.67 5.50 -10.31
CA ILE A 76 -12.00 4.89 -10.35
C ILE A 76 -12.75 5.24 -11.64
N PRO A 77 -12.86 6.52 -12.06
CA PRO A 77 -13.48 6.86 -13.35
C PRO A 77 -12.73 6.29 -14.57
N ALA A 78 -11.41 6.11 -14.47
CA ALA A 78 -10.61 5.48 -15.52
C ALA A 78 -10.82 3.95 -15.59
N GLY A 79 -11.48 3.33 -14.60
CA GLY A 79 -11.67 1.88 -14.53
C GLY A 79 -10.39 1.12 -14.15
N VAL A 80 -9.39 1.79 -13.58
CA VAL A 80 -8.09 1.20 -13.25
C VAL A 80 -8.05 0.87 -11.76
N PRO A 81 -7.99 -0.41 -11.37
CA PRO A 81 -7.90 -0.81 -9.96
C PRO A 81 -6.53 -0.50 -9.37
N ALA A 82 -6.50 -0.18 -8.07
CA ALA A 82 -5.26 -0.04 -7.31
C ALA A 82 -5.12 -1.13 -6.25
N VAL A 83 -3.93 -1.73 -6.16
CA VAL A 83 -3.50 -2.58 -5.04
C VAL A 83 -2.60 -1.76 -4.15
N CYS A 84 -2.90 -1.74 -2.85
CA CYS A 84 -2.26 -0.83 -1.90
C CYS A 84 -1.40 -1.57 -0.87
N GLY A 85 -0.33 -0.92 -0.42
CA GLY A 85 0.60 -1.45 0.58
C GLY A 85 0.07 -1.44 2.01
N GLU A 86 -1.07 -0.75 2.29
CA GLU A 86 -1.67 -0.70 3.61
C GLU A 86 -3.18 -0.41 3.55
N GLU A 87 -3.89 -0.63 4.67
CA GLU A 87 -5.34 -0.59 4.76
C GLU A 87 -5.94 0.80 4.54
N GLY A 88 -5.33 1.86 5.06
CA GLY A 88 -5.84 3.23 4.93
C GLY A 88 -5.85 3.71 3.48
N LEU A 89 -4.78 3.42 2.72
CA LEU A 89 -4.73 3.63 1.28
C LEU A 89 -5.80 2.82 0.54
N CYS A 90 -5.92 1.53 0.87
CA CYS A 90 -6.92 0.67 0.25
C CYS A 90 -8.35 1.15 0.54
N ARG A 91 -8.63 1.59 1.77
CA ARG A 91 -9.92 2.19 2.15
C ARG A 91 -10.24 3.42 1.32
N GLY A 92 -9.25 4.26 1.03
CA GLY A 92 -9.45 5.52 0.31
C GLY A 92 -9.51 5.38 -1.21
N CYS A 93 -8.76 4.46 -1.81
CA CYS A 93 -8.64 4.41 -3.28
C CYS A 93 -8.35 3.02 -3.87
N GLY A 94 -8.09 2.00 -3.05
CA GLY A 94 -7.68 0.69 -3.55
C GLY A 94 -8.78 -0.36 -3.56
N VAL A 95 -8.56 -1.43 -4.32
CA VAL A 95 -9.43 -2.62 -4.33
C VAL A 95 -8.98 -3.66 -3.33
N ALA A 96 -7.67 -3.81 -3.12
CA ALA A 96 -7.11 -4.85 -2.26
C ALA A 96 -5.79 -4.40 -1.61
N THR A 97 -5.47 -5.01 -0.48
CA THR A 97 -4.23 -4.83 0.26
C THR A 97 -3.83 -6.10 0.99
N LEU A 98 -2.55 -6.27 1.24
CA LEU A 98 -2.01 -7.17 2.24
C LEU A 98 -1.44 -6.31 3.36
N SER A 99 -2.22 -6.10 4.42
CA SER A 99 -1.93 -5.08 5.44
C SER A 99 -1.66 -5.68 6.80
N ILE A 100 -0.69 -5.09 7.51
CA ILE A 100 -0.47 -5.34 8.93
C ILE A 100 -1.46 -4.55 9.79
N SER A 101 -1.74 -5.07 10.99
CA SER A 101 -2.48 -4.33 12.02
C SER A 101 -1.52 -3.37 12.76
N TYR A 102 -1.69 -2.07 12.58
CA TYR A 102 -0.92 -1.08 13.35
C TYR A 102 -1.19 -1.13 14.84
N TYR A 103 -2.39 -1.56 15.25
CA TYR A 103 -2.70 -1.81 16.66
C TYR A 103 -1.84 -2.95 17.23
N ASP A 104 -1.76 -4.09 16.53
CA ASP A 104 -0.97 -5.24 16.96
C ASP A 104 0.53 -4.93 16.94
N LEU A 105 0.98 -4.14 15.95
CA LEU A 105 2.35 -3.65 15.90
C LEU A 105 2.67 -2.77 17.12
N GLY A 106 1.75 -1.89 17.52
CA GLY A 106 1.85 -1.09 18.75
C GLY A 106 1.90 -1.96 20.00
N VAL A 107 1.04 -2.98 20.10
CA VAL A 107 1.04 -3.94 21.21
C VAL A 107 2.37 -4.70 21.29
N THR A 108 2.88 -5.17 20.15
CA THR A 108 4.17 -5.87 20.04
C THR A 108 5.31 -4.96 20.49
N THR A 109 5.35 -3.73 19.98
CA THR A 109 6.33 -2.71 20.38
C THR A 109 6.29 -2.43 21.90
N GLY A 110 5.09 -2.30 22.47
CA GLY A 110 4.91 -2.13 23.91
C GLY A 110 5.43 -3.30 24.74
N LYS A 111 5.22 -4.54 24.28
CA LYS A 111 5.77 -5.75 24.92
C LYS A 111 7.31 -5.78 24.85
N MET A 112 7.91 -5.39 23.72
CA MET A 112 9.36 -5.27 23.56
C MET A 112 9.93 -4.24 24.53
N ALA A 113 9.33 -3.06 24.61
CA ALA A 113 9.74 -2.01 25.55
C ALA A 113 9.66 -2.49 27.01
N ALA A 114 8.58 -3.21 27.39
CA ALA A 114 8.43 -3.75 28.73
C ALA A 114 9.52 -4.76 29.09
N LYS A 115 9.92 -5.65 28.19
CA LYS A 115 11.05 -6.58 28.38
C LYS A 115 12.36 -5.85 28.65
N ILE A 116 12.64 -4.78 27.87
CA ILE A 116 13.87 -3.96 28.05
C ILE A 116 13.85 -3.27 29.41
N LEU A 117 12.75 -2.60 29.78
CA LEU A 117 12.60 -1.89 31.05
C LEU A 117 12.72 -2.80 32.29
N LYS A 118 12.31 -4.06 32.15
CA LYS A 118 12.45 -5.06 33.21
C LYS A 118 13.84 -5.70 33.29
N GLY A 119 14.72 -5.40 32.33
CA GLY A 119 16.03 -6.04 32.22
C GLY A 119 15.98 -7.50 31.69
N GLU A 120 14.86 -7.89 31.08
CA GLU A 120 14.65 -9.22 30.48
C GLU A 120 15.21 -9.31 29.06
N ALA A 121 15.53 -8.17 28.43
CA ALA A 121 16.13 -8.09 27.11
C ALA A 121 17.07 -6.89 26.99
N ASP A 122 18.09 -7.02 26.14
CA ASP A 122 19.03 -5.96 25.79
C ASP A 122 18.64 -5.36 24.42
N ILE A 123 18.40 -4.06 24.37
CA ILE A 123 18.01 -3.35 23.13
C ILE A 123 19.02 -3.53 22.01
N SER A 124 20.31 -3.69 22.32
CA SER A 124 21.38 -3.85 21.31
C SER A 124 21.36 -5.18 20.58
N THR A 125 20.72 -6.21 21.18
CA THR A 125 20.68 -7.57 20.67
C THR A 125 19.26 -8.08 20.43
N MET A 126 18.25 -7.32 20.86
CA MET A 126 16.85 -7.69 20.68
C MET A 126 16.50 -7.71 19.17
N PRO A 127 15.96 -8.81 18.65
CA PRO A 127 15.54 -8.85 17.25
C PRO A 127 14.35 -7.92 17.00
N VAL A 128 14.25 -7.42 15.77
CA VAL A 128 13.06 -6.70 15.31
C VAL A 128 11.91 -7.69 15.22
N GLU A 129 10.78 -7.36 15.86
CA GLU A 129 9.55 -8.14 15.77
C GLU A 129 8.58 -7.47 14.78
N TYR A 130 7.74 -8.27 14.13
CA TYR A 130 6.71 -7.83 13.18
C TYR A 130 5.42 -8.60 13.44
N THR A 131 4.34 -8.17 12.82
CA THR A 131 3.02 -8.83 12.89
C THR A 131 2.67 -9.45 11.54
N ASP A 132 1.81 -10.47 11.57
CA ASP A 132 1.29 -11.07 10.35
C ASP A 132 0.45 -10.07 9.56
N ALA A 133 0.49 -10.19 8.24
CA ALA A 133 -0.34 -9.40 7.35
C ALA A 133 -1.63 -10.16 7.01
N THR A 134 -2.74 -9.42 6.95
CA THR A 134 -4.06 -9.93 6.59
C THR A 134 -4.46 -9.42 5.21
N PRO A 135 -4.91 -10.29 4.29
CA PRO A 135 -5.45 -9.85 3.01
C PRO A 135 -6.82 -9.21 3.22
N LYS A 136 -6.98 -7.98 2.71
CA LYS A 136 -8.21 -7.21 2.84
C LYS A 136 -8.61 -6.58 1.51
N TYR A 137 -9.89 -6.25 1.36
CA TYR A 137 -10.43 -5.58 0.18
C TYR A 137 -11.41 -4.47 0.54
N ASN A 138 -11.54 -3.50 -0.35
CA ASN A 138 -12.52 -2.42 -0.25
C ASN A 138 -13.77 -2.78 -1.07
N ALA A 139 -14.85 -3.15 -0.38
CA ALA A 139 -16.10 -3.59 -1.00
C ALA A 139 -16.71 -2.52 -1.93
N SER A 140 -16.68 -1.25 -1.52
CA SER A 140 -17.25 -0.14 -2.30
C SER A 140 -16.50 0.11 -3.60
N VAL A 141 -15.17 0.12 -3.57
CA VAL A 141 -14.36 0.34 -4.79
C VAL A 141 -14.44 -0.89 -5.70
N CYS A 142 -14.44 -2.10 -5.14
CA CYS A 142 -14.66 -3.33 -5.92
C CYS A 142 -16.01 -3.30 -6.66
N GLU A 143 -17.09 -2.89 -5.99
CA GLU A 143 -18.42 -2.75 -6.61
C GLU A 143 -18.41 -1.73 -7.76
N GLN A 144 -17.80 -0.55 -7.55
CA GLN A 144 -17.71 0.50 -8.56
C GLN A 144 -16.94 0.05 -9.82
N LEU A 145 -15.91 -0.77 -9.65
CA LEU A 145 -15.07 -1.28 -10.73
C LEU A 145 -15.56 -2.64 -11.29
N GLY A 146 -16.61 -3.23 -10.73
CA GLY A 146 -17.12 -4.53 -11.13
C GLY A 146 -16.15 -5.69 -10.83
N ILE A 147 -15.31 -5.55 -9.80
CA ILE A 147 -14.31 -6.53 -9.41
C ILE A 147 -14.87 -7.44 -8.32
N THR A 148 -14.79 -8.74 -8.51
CA THR A 148 -15.12 -9.73 -7.47
C THR A 148 -13.90 -9.94 -6.58
N PRO A 149 -14.01 -9.74 -5.25
CA PRO A 149 -12.91 -10.00 -4.33
C PRO A 149 -12.47 -11.47 -4.38
N LEU A 150 -11.20 -11.70 -4.10
CA LEU A 150 -10.64 -13.06 -4.02
C LEU A 150 -11.10 -13.75 -2.72
N ASP A 151 -11.25 -15.08 -2.80
CA ASP A 151 -11.52 -15.90 -1.61
C ASP A 151 -10.43 -15.74 -0.55
N GLY A 152 -10.84 -15.62 0.71
CA GLY A 152 -9.93 -15.43 1.84
C GLY A 152 -9.53 -13.98 2.12
N TYR A 153 -10.03 -13.03 1.35
CA TYR A 153 -9.89 -11.61 1.66
C TYR A 153 -11.02 -11.14 2.58
N GLU A 154 -10.69 -10.33 3.57
CA GLU A 154 -11.64 -9.73 4.51
C GLU A 154 -12.05 -8.33 4.02
N ALA A 155 -13.35 -7.99 4.15
CA ALA A 155 -13.77 -6.63 3.85
C ALA A 155 -13.18 -5.63 4.86
N ILE A 156 -12.70 -4.50 4.37
CA ILE A 156 -12.32 -3.36 5.22
C ILE A 156 -13.61 -2.75 5.77
N ASP A 157 -13.70 -2.61 7.09
CA ASP A 157 -14.81 -1.92 7.73
C ASP A 157 -14.86 -0.45 7.28
N GLY A 158 -16.07 0.00 6.93
CA GLY A 158 -16.34 1.35 6.43
C GLY A 158 -16.19 2.46 7.48
#